data_95a130b7ea80eebeaf13ecbefcfaef81
#
_entry.id   95a130b7ea80eebeaf13ecbefcfaef81
#
_cell.length_a   1.000
_cell.length_b   1.000
_cell.length_c   1.000
_cell.angle_alpha   90.00
_cell.angle_beta   90.00
_cell.angle_gamma   90.00
#
_symmetry.space_group_name_H-M   'P 1'
#
loop_
_entity.id
_entity.type
_entity.pdbx_description
1 polymer ?
#
loop_
_entity_poly.entity_id
_entity_poly.type
_entity_poly.pdbx_seq_one_letter_code
_entity_poly.pdbx_strand_id
1 'polypeptide(L)'
;MFRGLPHHKGLSLRSNRPSSFSLAPTCTGGSGGGGVRAGGSGGGDGGGGGDDGDKGIPQDVLALLASKKIAIGQVPADILAALKAGRAGTAEINAWIHLQSNAILKFFSSVSAGMRDRLIANDRFLVVMGIELLIGCVSKMAAEIRERSQRNAFWDELDFVASDMALEIIGDFSLVWLLSPAAKFAAEPTGGISKAISSLPSHFLQPGSFSKAQRLACFGYKAAMFWSVGMFASLLGHSMTKFLLESRGADTSKLAPVLDNSVQWANFMGLSSNARYQLVNGWEANIVPNIPGGFWPQTAMTFIVRFMNCYSGGEQWIWYAKFMGLQ
;
A
#
# COMPACT_ATOMS: atom_id res chain seq x y z
N MET A 1 71.46 -20.31 13.80
CA MET A 1 71.46 -18.92 14.27
C MET A 1 70.73 -18.05 13.25
N PHE A 2 69.40 -18.06 13.27
CA PHE A 2 68.56 -17.17 12.48
C PHE A 2 67.45 -16.62 13.34
N ARG A 3 67.55 -15.34 13.66
CA ARG A 3 66.53 -14.55 14.41
C ARG A 3 65.31 -14.36 13.57
N GLY A 4 64.15 -14.54 14.20
CA GLY A 4 62.84 -14.37 13.59
C GLY A 4 62.50 -12.94 13.24
N LEU A 5 61.79 -12.81 12.09
CA LEU A 5 61.07 -11.64 11.70
C LEU A 5 59.60 -11.76 12.17
N PRO A 6 58.97 -10.69 12.61
CA PRO A 6 57.63 -10.75 13.14
C PRO A 6 56.62 -11.03 11.98
N HIS A 7 55.76 -12.00 12.22
CA HIS A 7 54.57 -12.24 11.40
C HIS A 7 53.70 -10.98 11.34
N HIS A 8 53.74 -10.31 10.21
CA HIS A 8 52.63 -9.45 9.83
C HIS A 8 51.39 -10.34 9.69
N LYS A 9 50.47 -10.15 10.65
CA LYS A 9 49.10 -10.63 10.50
C LYS A 9 48.55 -9.94 9.24
N GLY A 10 48.46 -10.73 8.20
CA GLY A 10 47.76 -10.31 7.00
C GLY A 10 46.31 -9.93 7.41
N LEU A 11 45.98 -8.66 7.32
CA LEU A 11 44.60 -8.24 7.27
C LEU A 11 43.99 -8.94 6.04
N SER A 12 43.28 -10.01 6.30
CA SER A 12 42.34 -10.54 5.36
C SER A 12 41.27 -9.46 5.17
N LEU A 13 41.48 -8.63 4.15
CA LEU A 13 40.40 -7.82 3.58
C LEU A 13 39.40 -8.81 2.97
N ARG A 14 38.60 -9.44 3.84
CA ARG A 14 37.34 -10.01 3.39
C ARG A 14 36.61 -8.86 2.73
N SER A 15 36.37 -9.00 1.45
CA SER A 15 35.48 -8.19 0.66
C SER A 15 34.21 -7.90 1.48
N ASN A 16 34.20 -6.75 2.18
CA ASN A 16 32.98 -6.16 2.67
C ASN A 16 32.22 -5.76 1.38
N ARG A 17 31.44 -6.68 0.86
CA ARG A 17 30.36 -6.25 -0.01
C ARG A 17 29.48 -5.39 0.88
N PRO A 18 29.33 -4.11 0.60
CA PRO A 18 28.29 -3.33 1.26
C PRO A 18 27.00 -4.09 1.02
N SER A 19 26.21 -4.28 2.07
CA SER A 19 24.87 -4.83 1.94
C SER A 19 24.20 -4.04 0.83
N SER A 20 24.05 -4.68 -0.35
CA SER A 20 23.26 -4.11 -1.41
C SER A 20 21.94 -3.74 -0.75
N PHE A 21 21.56 -2.48 -0.86
CA PHE A 21 20.28 -1.97 -0.42
C PHE A 21 19.20 -2.77 -1.15
N SER A 22 18.90 -3.93 -0.62
CA SER A 22 17.82 -4.77 -1.06
C SER A 22 16.59 -4.30 -0.29
N LEU A 23 15.88 -3.36 -0.86
CA LEU A 23 14.45 -3.30 -0.62
C LEU A 23 13.92 -4.65 -1.08
N ALA A 24 13.81 -5.59 -0.16
CA ALA A 24 13.05 -6.79 -0.41
C ALA A 24 11.68 -6.34 -0.93
N PRO A 25 11.15 -6.98 -1.97
CA PRO A 25 9.84 -6.58 -2.47
C PRO A 25 8.85 -6.63 -1.33
N THR A 26 8.36 -5.48 -1.02
CA THR A 26 7.41 -5.26 0.06
C THR A 26 6.07 -5.84 -0.29
N CYS A 27 5.42 -6.39 0.66
CA CYS A 27 4.16 -7.09 0.47
C CYS A 27 2.97 -6.16 0.55
N THR A 28 2.27 -5.92 -0.54
CA THR A 28 1.11 -5.04 -0.54
C THR A 28 -0.07 -5.61 -1.29
N GLY A 29 -1.20 -5.44 -0.78
CA GLY A 29 -2.43 -5.78 -1.45
C GLY A 29 -3.67 -5.27 -0.70
N GLY A 30 -4.72 -5.03 -1.35
CA GLY A 30 -5.98 -4.58 -0.78
C GLY A 30 -7.08 -5.60 -0.99
N SER A 31 -7.76 -5.93 0.05
CA SER A 31 -9.01 -6.67 -0.01
C SER A 31 -10.17 -5.70 -0.12
N GLY A 32 -11.14 -5.96 -0.93
CA GLY A 32 -12.32 -5.15 -0.94
C GLY A 32 -13.44 -5.69 -1.77
N GLY A 33 -14.25 -6.53 -1.26
CA GLY A 33 -15.50 -6.91 -1.85
C GLY A 33 -16.64 -6.10 -1.26
N GLY A 34 -17.10 -5.10 -1.94
CA GLY A 34 -18.36 -4.46 -1.68
C GLY A 34 -18.99 -4.08 -3.01
N GLY A 35 -19.74 -5.00 -3.61
CA GLY A 35 -20.48 -4.72 -4.83
C GLY A 35 -21.58 -3.71 -4.54
N VAL A 36 -21.40 -2.49 -4.99
CA VAL A 36 -22.50 -1.51 -5.03
C VAL A 36 -23.37 -1.87 -6.22
N ARG A 37 -24.52 -2.43 -5.97
CA ARG A 37 -25.62 -2.51 -6.95
C ARG A 37 -26.20 -1.10 -7.12
N ALA A 38 -26.12 -0.56 -8.28
CA ALA A 38 -26.98 0.53 -8.70
C ALA A 38 -28.43 0.05 -8.69
N GLY A 39 -29.22 0.54 -7.75
CA GLY A 39 -30.64 0.29 -7.64
C GLY A 39 -31.42 1.50 -8.16
N GLY A 40 -32.39 1.21 -9.03
CA GLY A 40 -33.13 2.14 -9.81
C GLY A 40 -34.09 3.09 -9.07
N SER A 41 -34.45 4.09 -9.77
CA SER A 41 -35.50 5.09 -9.67
C SER A 41 -36.82 4.55 -9.12
N GLY A 42 -37.36 5.29 -8.13
CA GLY A 42 -38.76 5.21 -7.72
C GLY A 42 -39.17 6.53 -7.09
N GLY A 43 -39.97 7.31 -7.79
CA GLY A 43 -40.55 8.57 -7.28
C GLY A 43 -41.61 8.32 -6.24
N GLY A 44 -41.74 9.23 -5.29
CA GLY A 44 -42.79 9.30 -4.29
C GLY A 44 -42.75 10.67 -3.63
N ASP A 45 -43.69 11.49 -3.98
CA ASP A 45 -44.00 12.82 -3.42
C ASP A 45 -44.59 12.68 -2.01
N GLY A 46 -44.10 13.47 -1.05
CA GLY A 46 -44.59 13.51 0.30
C GLY A 46 -43.96 14.66 1.10
N GLY A 47 -44.66 15.80 1.17
CA GLY A 47 -44.22 17.03 1.81
C GLY A 47 -44.04 16.92 3.33
N GLY A 48 -42.97 17.55 3.80
CA GLY A 48 -42.69 17.85 5.19
C GLY A 48 -41.59 18.88 5.26
N GLY A 49 -41.85 20.01 5.91
CA GLY A 49 -40.95 21.15 5.99
C GLY A 49 -39.56 20.78 6.50
N GLY A 50 -38.64 20.70 5.61
CA GLY A 50 -37.22 20.48 5.90
C GLY A 50 -36.44 21.75 5.63
N ASP A 51 -35.51 22.02 6.52
CA ASP A 51 -34.48 23.04 6.37
C ASP A 51 -33.77 22.88 5.00
N ASP A 52 -33.40 23.99 4.36
CA ASP A 52 -32.75 23.98 3.01
C ASP A 52 -31.54 23.05 2.90
N GLY A 53 -31.00 22.58 4.03
CA GLY A 53 -29.93 21.58 4.13
C GLY A 53 -30.30 20.19 3.56
N ASP A 54 -31.58 19.82 3.62
CA ASP A 54 -32.07 18.45 3.30
C ASP A 54 -32.37 18.23 1.81
N LYS A 55 -32.48 19.32 1.05
CA LYS A 55 -32.82 19.24 -0.38
C LYS A 55 -31.78 18.44 -1.14
N GLY A 56 -32.27 17.40 -1.83
CA GLY A 56 -31.44 16.52 -2.69
C GLY A 56 -30.77 15.34 -1.98
N ILE A 57 -30.96 15.17 -0.67
CA ILE A 57 -30.50 13.96 0.06
C ILE A 57 -31.60 12.89 -0.04
N PRO A 58 -31.25 11.61 -0.38
CA PRO A 58 -32.20 10.51 -0.42
C PRO A 58 -32.92 10.32 0.93
N GLN A 59 -34.22 10.02 0.88
CA GLN A 59 -35.08 9.90 2.08
C GLN A 59 -34.63 8.76 3.00
N ASP A 60 -34.15 7.64 2.44
CA ASP A 60 -33.61 6.53 3.18
C ASP A 60 -32.34 6.89 3.97
N VAL A 61 -31.49 7.77 3.41
CA VAL A 61 -30.32 8.33 4.12
C VAL A 61 -30.77 9.25 5.26
N LEU A 62 -31.75 10.13 5.04
CA LEU A 62 -32.30 10.99 6.08
C LEU A 62 -32.91 10.17 7.23
N ALA A 63 -33.71 9.15 6.91
CA ALA A 63 -34.26 8.23 7.88
C ALA A 63 -33.18 7.50 8.68
N LEU A 64 -32.10 7.06 8.02
CA LEU A 64 -30.95 6.42 8.65
C LEU A 64 -30.25 7.36 9.63
N LEU A 65 -29.91 8.59 9.21
CA LEU A 65 -29.27 9.59 10.07
C LEU A 65 -30.14 9.93 11.29
N ALA A 66 -31.46 10.13 11.08
CA ALA A 66 -32.41 10.35 12.14
C ALA A 66 -32.47 9.18 13.13
N SER A 67 -32.51 7.95 12.68
CA SER A 67 -32.50 6.74 13.52
C SER A 67 -31.24 6.64 14.40
N LYS A 68 -30.12 7.14 13.91
CA LYS A 68 -28.84 7.19 14.63
C LYS A 68 -28.62 8.48 15.42
N LYS A 69 -29.59 9.40 15.39
CA LYS A 69 -29.53 10.74 16.06
C LYS A 69 -28.32 11.56 15.61
N ILE A 70 -27.95 11.47 14.33
CA ILE A 70 -26.85 12.21 13.72
C ILE A 70 -27.42 13.39 12.95
N ALA A 71 -27.02 14.60 13.31
CA ALA A 71 -27.39 15.79 12.56
C ALA A 71 -26.68 15.85 11.21
N ILE A 72 -27.37 16.34 10.17
CA ILE A 72 -26.81 16.45 8.80
C ILE A 72 -25.51 17.26 8.80
N GLY A 73 -25.42 18.32 9.58
CA GLY A 73 -24.21 19.14 9.71
C GLY A 73 -22.98 18.42 10.30
N GLN A 74 -23.15 17.20 10.84
CA GLN A 74 -22.03 16.36 11.31
C GLN A 74 -21.42 15.51 10.20
N VAL A 75 -22.14 15.34 9.07
CA VAL A 75 -21.66 14.60 7.91
C VAL A 75 -20.68 15.47 7.13
N PRO A 76 -19.51 14.96 6.73
CA PRO A 76 -18.54 15.71 5.94
C PRO A 76 -19.14 16.30 4.66
N ALA A 77 -18.77 17.54 4.32
CA ALA A 77 -19.36 18.30 3.22
C ALA A 77 -19.24 17.61 1.86
N ASP A 78 -18.13 16.91 1.61
CA ASP A 78 -17.91 16.14 0.39
C ASP A 78 -18.81 14.90 0.28
N ILE A 79 -19.09 14.24 1.41
CA ILE A 79 -20.07 13.13 1.45
C ILE A 79 -21.48 13.68 1.22
N LEU A 80 -21.86 14.80 1.85
CA LEU A 80 -23.13 15.45 1.59
C LEU A 80 -23.31 15.86 0.13
N ALA A 81 -22.26 16.44 -0.48
CA ALA A 81 -22.28 16.79 -1.89
C ALA A 81 -22.42 15.54 -2.80
N ALA A 82 -21.81 14.42 -2.43
CA ALA A 82 -21.94 13.16 -3.14
C ALA A 82 -23.35 12.57 -3.03
N LEU A 83 -23.97 12.66 -1.83
CA LEU A 83 -25.36 12.24 -1.62
C LEU A 83 -26.35 13.05 -2.44
N LYS A 84 -26.22 14.39 -2.42
CA LYS A 84 -27.07 15.30 -3.24
C LYS A 84 -26.91 15.06 -4.73
N ALA A 85 -25.73 14.62 -5.17
CA ALA A 85 -25.45 14.28 -6.55
C ALA A 85 -25.80 12.82 -6.93
N GLY A 86 -26.37 12.03 -6.01
CA GLY A 86 -26.70 10.62 -6.24
C GLY A 86 -25.48 9.69 -6.42
N ARG A 87 -24.30 10.13 -5.99
CA ARG A 87 -23.02 9.35 -6.10
C ARG A 87 -22.73 8.55 -4.84
N ALA A 88 -23.44 8.78 -3.77
CA ALA A 88 -23.37 8.04 -2.51
C ALA A 88 -24.80 7.73 -2.03
N GLY A 89 -24.94 6.71 -1.19
CA GLY A 89 -26.21 6.26 -0.65
C GLY A 89 -26.09 5.77 0.79
N THR A 90 -27.06 4.96 1.21
CA THR A 90 -27.14 4.40 2.56
C THR A 90 -25.95 3.52 2.91
N ALA A 91 -25.35 2.81 1.95
CA ALA A 91 -24.19 1.94 2.19
C ALA A 91 -22.98 2.74 2.68
N GLU A 92 -22.63 3.83 1.97
CA GLU A 92 -21.50 4.69 2.32
C GLU A 92 -21.74 5.43 3.64
N ILE A 93 -22.98 5.87 3.89
CA ILE A 93 -23.34 6.50 5.17
C ILE A 93 -23.27 5.51 6.33
N ASN A 94 -23.77 4.28 6.18
CA ASN A 94 -23.63 3.26 7.21
C ASN A 94 -22.15 2.97 7.52
N ALA A 95 -21.31 2.82 6.48
CA ALA A 95 -19.88 2.63 6.66
C ALA A 95 -19.24 3.82 7.39
N TRP A 96 -19.59 5.07 7.02
CA TRP A 96 -19.09 6.25 7.70
C TRP A 96 -19.54 6.31 9.18
N ILE A 97 -20.80 5.99 9.49
CA ILE A 97 -21.31 5.89 10.85
C ILE A 97 -20.53 4.84 11.65
N HIS A 98 -20.27 3.69 11.04
CA HIS A 98 -19.45 2.65 11.68
C HIS A 98 -18.05 3.17 12.03
N LEU A 99 -17.41 3.96 11.16
CA LEU A 99 -16.11 4.57 11.47
C LEU A 99 -16.20 5.50 12.69
N GLN A 100 -17.31 6.21 12.89
CA GLN A 100 -17.49 7.10 14.05
C GLN A 100 -17.75 6.34 15.36
N SER A 101 -18.19 5.10 15.30
CA SER A 101 -18.52 4.28 16.49
C SER A 101 -17.28 3.65 17.16
N ASN A 102 -16.14 3.60 16.48
CA ASN A 102 -14.91 2.99 16.99
C ASN A 102 -13.80 4.05 17.06
N ALA A 103 -13.17 4.21 18.24
CA ALA A 103 -12.17 5.27 18.47
C ALA A 103 -10.95 5.15 17.52
N ILE A 104 -10.50 3.92 17.22
CA ILE A 104 -9.37 3.67 16.33
C ILE A 104 -9.75 4.03 14.89
N LEU A 105 -10.90 3.56 14.40
CA LEU A 105 -11.39 3.87 13.06
C LEU A 105 -11.67 5.35 12.90
N LYS A 106 -12.25 5.99 13.90
CA LYS A 106 -12.49 7.44 13.93
C LYS A 106 -11.19 8.21 13.82
N PHE A 107 -10.16 7.84 14.60
CA PHE A 107 -8.84 8.45 14.52
C PHE A 107 -8.27 8.35 13.10
N PHE A 108 -8.17 7.13 12.52
CA PHE A 108 -7.63 6.96 11.19
C PHE A 108 -8.46 7.68 10.11
N SER A 109 -9.80 7.67 10.22
CA SER A 109 -10.67 8.40 9.29
C SER A 109 -10.50 9.92 9.36
N SER A 110 -10.00 10.46 10.47
CA SER A 110 -9.73 11.89 10.63
C SER A 110 -8.38 12.34 10.08
N VAL A 111 -7.43 11.41 9.80
CA VAL A 111 -6.09 11.74 9.29
C VAL A 111 -6.17 12.40 7.90
N SER A 112 -6.99 11.87 7.00
CA SER A 112 -7.22 12.46 5.69
C SER A 112 -8.51 11.94 5.05
N ALA A 113 -9.07 12.71 4.11
CA ALA A 113 -10.21 12.26 3.31
C ALA A 113 -9.87 10.95 2.55
N GLY A 114 -8.67 10.85 2.00
CA GLY A 114 -8.23 9.64 1.30
C GLY A 114 -8.15 8.39 2.19
N MET A 115 -7.79 8.53 3.48
CA MET A 115 -7.83 7.44 4.46
C MET A 115 -9.27 7.05 4.78
N ARG A 116 -10.12 8.03 5.09
CA ARG A 116 -11.54 7.83 5.33
C ARG A 116 -12.22 7.10 4.17
N ASP A 117 -11.97 7.53 2.94
CA ASP A 117 -12.61 7.00 1.75
C ASP A 117 -12.21 5.53 1.49
N ARG A 118 -10.97 5.15 1.85
CA ARG A 118 -10.53 3.75 1.81
C ARG A 118 -11.19 2.91 2.90
N LEU A 119 -11.30 3.43 4.10
CA LEU A 119 -11.98 2.76 5.22
C LEU A 119 -13.48 2.56 4.94
N ILE A 120 -14.12 3.50 4.24
CA ILE A 120 -15.52 3.37 3.80
C ILE A 120 -15.66 2.31 2.72
N ALA A 121 -14.73 2.27 1.76
CA ALA A 121 -14.78 1.33 0.66
C ALA A 121 -14.31 -0.10 1.03
N ASN A 122 -13.52 -0.25 2.11
CA ASN A 122 -12.94 -1.52 2.52
C ASN A 122 -12.75 -1.55 4.05
N ASP A 123 -13.62 -2.26 4.72
CA ASP A 123 -13.61 -2.46 6.19
C ASP A 123 -12.35 -3.21 6.68
N ARG A 124 -11.70 -3.97 5.80
CA ARG A 124 -10.46 -4.71 6.09
C ARG A 124 -9.18 -3.90 5.81
N PHE A 125 -9.29 -2.66 5.34
CA PHE A 125 -8.14 -1.87 4.92
C PHE A 125 -7.04 -1.77 5.99
N LEU A 126 -7.40 -1.48 7.25
CA LEU A 126 -6.41 -1.41 8.34
C LEU A 126 -5.81 -2.77 8.70
N VAL A 127 -6.60 -3.85 8.60
CA VAL A 127 -6.10 -5.21 8.84
C VAL A 127 -5.05 -5.57 7.81
N VAL A 128 -5.36 -5.31 6.55
CA VAL A 128 -4.45 -5.55 5.43
C VAL A 128 -3.18 -4.71 5.55
N MET A 129 -3.33 -3.42 5.85
CA MET A 129 -2.21 -2.51 6.09
C MET A 129 -1.33 -2.98 7.25
N GLY A 130 -1.95 -3.39 8.36
CA GLY A 130 -1.24 -3.90 9.53
C GLY A 130 -0.47 -5.20 9.24
N ILE A 131 -1.06 -6.12 8.50
CA ILE A 131 -0.40 -7.37 8.08
C ILE A 131 0.82 -7.05 7.23
N GLU A 132 0.68 -6.16 6.29
CA GLU A 132 1.74 -5.78 5.38
C GLU A 132 2.93 -5.17 6.12
N LEU A 133 2.67 -4.10 6.86
CA LEU A 133 3.69 -3.44 7.66
C LEU A 133 4.36 -4.41 8.64
N LEU A 134 3.60 -5.35 9.23
CA LEU A 134 4.16 -6.36 10.12
C LEU A 134 5.13 -7.28 9.38
N ILE A 135 4.74 -7.81 8.23
CA ILE A 135 5.58 -8.71 7.44
C ILE A 135 6.83 -7.97 6.97
N GLY A 136 6.69 -6.79 6.39
CA GLY A 136 7.80 -5.96 5.91
C GLY A 136 8.76 -5.62 7.04
N CYS A 137 8.27 -5.01 8.12
CA CYS A 137 9.10 -4.62 9.27
C CYS A 137 9.83 -5.81 9.91
N VAL A 138 9.14 -6.93 10.14
CA VAL A 138 9.77 -8.12 10.76
C VAL A 138 10.81 -8.72 9.84
N SER A 139 10.51 -8.86 8.55
CA SER A 139 11.43 -9.42 7.56
C SER A 139 12.66 -8.52 7.37
N LYS A 140 12.46 -7.22 7.27
CA LYS A 140 13.54 -6.24 7.13
C LYS A 140 14.41 -6.22 8.38
N MET A 141 13.81 -6.09 9.56
CA MET A 141 14.56 -6.09 10.82
C MET A 141 15.36 -7.38 11.02
N ALA A 142 14.79 -8.54 10.69
CA ALA A 142 15.52 -9.81 10.77
C ALA A 142 16.73 -9.85 9.83
N ALA A 143 16.61 -9.31 8.63
CA ALA A 143 17.71 -9.17 7.68
C ALA A 143 18.81 -8.22 8.20
N GLU A 144 18.41 -7.05 8.74
CA GLU A 144 19.32 -6.07 9.33
C GLU A 144 20.11 -6.65 10.52
N ILE A 145 19.41 -7.32 11.43
CA ILE A 145 20.04 -7.99 12.58
C ILE A 145 21.03 -9.05 12.10
N ARG A 146 20.62 -9.91 11.18
CA ARG A 146 21.48 -11.00 10.67
C ARG A 146 22.77 -10.47 10.03
N GLU A 147 22.63 -9.47 9.17
CA GLU A 147 23.79 -8.92 8.45
C GLU A 147 24.76 -8.20 9.37
N ARG A 148 24.27 -7.35 10.25
CA ARG A 148 25.11 -6.53 11.13
C ARG A 148 25.63 -7.26 12.35
N SER A 149 24.90 -8.25 12.89
CA SER A 149 25.37 -9.06 14.02
C SER A 149 26.60 -9.90 13.66
N GLN A 150 26.73 -10.32 12.39
CA GLN A 150 27.94 -11.03 11.93
C GLN A 150 29.21 -10.18 12.02
N ARG A 151 29.05 -8.85 11.99
CA ARG A 151 30.15 -7.86 12.07
C ARG A 151 30.21 -7.15 13.43
N ASN A 152 29.32 -7.48 14.37
CA ASN A 152 29.11 -6.76 15.64
C ASN A 152 28.83 -5.24 15.43
N ALA A 153 28.20 -4.88 14.35
CA ALA A 153 28.02 -3.49 13.93
C ALA A 153 26.58 -2.97 14.07
N PHE A 154 25.65 -3.76 14.62
CA PHE A 154 24.24 -3.40 14.68
C PHE A 154 23.99 -2.05 15.40
N TRP A 155 24.60 -1.86 16.56
CA TRP A 155 24.40 -0.64 17.33
C TRP A 155 25.16 0.56 16.76
N ASP A 156 26.29 0.33 16.09
CA ASP A 156 27.10 1.38 15.49
C ASP A 156 26.49 1.88 14.13
N GLU A 157 25.58 1.09 13.56
CA GLU A 157 24.92 1.38 12.28
C GLU A 157 23.41 1.56 12.42
N LEU A 158 22.91 1.98 13.59
CA LEU A 158 21.47 2.18 13.84
C LEU A 158 20.81 3.19 12.88
N ASP A 159 21.56 4.16 12.40
CA ASP A 159 21.09 5.15 11.41
C ASP A 159 20.74 4.49 10.07
N PHE A 160 21.53 3.50 9.62
CA PHE A 160 21.18 2.69 8.45
C PHE A 160 19.92 1.86 8.71
N VAL A 161 19.87 1.18 9.86
CA VAL A 161 18.70 0.37 10.24
C VAL A 161 17.43 1.22 10.30
N ALA A 162 17.51 2.41 10.90
CA ALA A 162 16.38 3.33 10.99
C ALA A 162 15.95 3.86 9.60
N SER A 163 16.90 4.21 8.74
CA SER A 163 16.63 4.64 7.36
C SER A 163 15.94 3.53 6.56
N ASP A 164 16.46 2.33 6.65
CA ASP A 164 15.96 1.17 5.93
C ASP A 164 14.55 0.79 6.40
N MET A 165 14.31 0.84 7.72
CA MET A 165 12.98 0.60 8.28
C MET A 165 11.98 1.68 7.87
N ALA A 166 12.40 2.96 7.85
CA ALA A 166 11.51 4.04 7.41
C ALA A 166 11.13 3.88 5.93
N LEU A 167 12.07 3.52 5.06
CA LEU A 167 11.81 3.29 3.65
C LEU A 167 10.91 2.07 3.41
N GLU A 168 11.08 1.00 4.20
CA GLU A 168 10.20 -0.18 4.19
C GLU A 168 8.76 0.23 4.53
N ILE A 169 8.56 0.93 5.65
CA ILE A 169 7.23 1.40 6.07
C ILE A 169 6.58 2.30 5.01
N ILE A 170 7.33 3.25 4.44
CA ILE A 170 6.82 4.13 3.39
C ILE A 170 6.46 3.35 2.13
N GLY A 171 7.30 2.40 1.75
CA GLY A 171 7.07 1.53 0.60
C GLY A 171 5.79 0.71 0.77
N ASP A 172 5.69 -0.05 1.85
CA ASP A 172 4.53 -0.90 2.15
C ASP A 172 3.24 -0.10 2.23
N PHE A 173 3.26 0.99 2.97
CA PHE A 173 2.13 1.91 3.05
C PHE A 173 1.69 2.38 1.67
N SER A 174 2.63 2.85 0.85
CA SER A 174 2.35 3.39 -0.49
C SER A 174 1.68 2.36 -1.38
N LEU A 175 2.16 1.13 -1.35
CA LEU A 175 1.63 0.08 -2.21
C LEU A 175 0.22 -0.35 -1.75
N VAL A 176 -0.03 -0.59 -0.47
CA VAL A 176 -1.38 -0.85 0.06
C VAL A 176 -2.33 0.29 -0.32
N TRP A 177 -1.87 1.52 -0.13
CA TRP A 177 -2.64 2.71 -0.48
C TRP A 177 -3.02 2.76 -1.95
N LEU A 178 -2.09 2.48 -2.85
CA LEU A 178 -2.29 2.56 -4.30
C LEU A 178 -3.27 1.52 -4.85
N LEU A 179 -3.34 0.35 -4.22
CA LEU A 179 -4.18 -0.76 -4.70
C LEU A 179 -5.51 -0.85 -3.96
N SER A 180 -5.64 -0.18 -2.81
CA SER A 180 -6.90 -0.19 -2.06
C SER A 180 -8.00 0.58 -2.79
N PRO A 181 -9.23 0.04 -2.87
CA PRO A 181 -10.38 0.79 -3.32
C PRO A 181 -10.66 1.98 -2.40
N ALA A 182 -11.19 3.06 -2.96
CA ALA A 182 -11.63 4.22 -2.21
C ALA A 182 -13.04 4.63 -2.65
N ALA A 183 -13.86 5.08 -1.72
CA ALA A 183 -15.17 5.64 -2.01
C ALA A 183 -15.00 6.93 -2.82
N LYS A 184 -15.90 7.13 -3.79
CA LYS A 184 -15.79 8.24 -4.75
C LYS A 184 -16.76 9.36 -4.39
N PHE A 185 -16.39 10.21 -3.44
CA PHE A 185 -17.19 11.36 -3.03
C PHE A 185 -16.91 12.62 -3.86
N ALA A 186 -15.69 12.79 -4.36
CA ALA A 186 -15.34 13.91 -5.23
C ALA A 186 -16.15 13.89 -6.53
N ALA A 187 -16.37 15.07 -7.10
CA ALA A 187 -16.98 15.19 -8.44
C ALA A 187 -16.15 14.44 -9.48
N GLU A 188 -16.83 13.80 -10.42
CA GLU A 188 -16.11 13.14 -11.51
C GLU A 188 -15.30 14.16 -12.33
N PRO A 189 -14.05 13.83 -12.66
CA PRO A 189 -13.26 14.71 -13.53
C PRO A 189 -13.97 14.89 -14.89
N THR A 190 -14.04 16.12 -15.36
CA THR A 190 -14.76 16.48 -16.60
C THR A 190 -13.96 16.21 -17.88
N GLY A 191 -12.67 15.86 -17.80
CA GLY A 191 -11.80 15.81 -18.97
C GLY A 191 -10.89 14.60 -19.10
N GLY A 192 -10.74 14.15 -20.33
CA GLY A 192 -9.66 13.37 -20.91
C GLY A 192 -9.12 12.21 -20.07
N ILE A 193 -7.83 12.24 -19.83
CA ILE A 193 -7.07 11.19 -19.12
C ILE A 193 -7.57 11.01 -17.67
N SER A 194 -7.91 12.09 -16.96
CA SER A 194 -8.38 12.03 -15.59
C SER A 194 -9.70 11.26 -15.46
N LYS A 195 -10.63 11.47 -16.41
CA LYS A 195 -11.88 10.72 -16.49
C LYS A 195 -11.63 9.24 -16.82
N ALA A 196 -10.71 8.96 -17.74
CA ALA A 196 -10.33 7.58 -18.05
C ALA A 196 -9.75 6.86 -16.82
N ILE A 197 -8.84 7.50 -16.09
CA ILE A 197 -8.26 6.94 -14.88
C ILE A 197 -9.32 6.72 -13.77
N SER A 198 -10.24 7.66 -13.57
CA SER A 198 -11.30 7.54 -12.55
C SER A 198 -12.28 6.39 -12.83
N SER A 199 -12.39 5.95 -14.09
CA SER A 199 -13.22 4.82 -14.50
C SER A 199 -12.55 3.45 -14.31
N LEU A 200 -11.25 3.40 -13.97
CA LEU A 200 -10.52 2.15 -13.79
C LEU A 200 -10.84 1.50 -12.44
N PRO A 201 -10.78 0.17 -12.37
CA PRO A 201 -10.78 -0.52 -11.08
C PRO A 201 -9.53 -0.16 -10.27
N SER A 202 -9.55 -0.39 -8.96
CA SER A 202 -8.37 -0.21 -8.10
C SER A 202 -7.30 -1.27 -8.32
N HIS A 203 -7.71 -2.47 -8.72
CA HIS A 203 -6.81 -3.55 -9.18
C HIS A 203 -7.45 -4.36 -10.30
N PHE A 204 -6.63 -5.03 -11.10
CA PHE A 204 -7.01 -5.77 -12.31
C PHE A 204 -8.15 -6.78 -12.12
N LEU A 205 -8.16 -7.51 -10.99
CA LEU A 205 -9.14 -8.54 -10.67
C LEU A 205 -10.27 -8.05 -9.74
N GLN A 206 -10.41 -6.75 -9.56
CA GLN A 206 -11.49 -6.19 -8.73
C GLN A 206 -12.86 -6.69 -9.21
N PRO A 207 -13.73 -7.17 -8.30
CA PRO A 207 -15.13 -7.45 -8.63
C PRO A 207 -15.85 -6.21 -9.16
N GLY A 208 -16.76 -6.40 -10.12
CA GLY A 208 -17.55 -5.32 -10.70
C GLY A 208 -17.62 -5.37 -12.22
N SER A 209 -18.45 -4.52 -12.79
CA SER A 209 -18.74 -4.44 -14.24
C SER A 209 -17.67 -3.67 -15.02
N PHE A 210 -16.42 -4.11 -14.93
CA PHE A 210 -15.31 -3.51 -15.67
C PHE A 210 -15.03 -4.28 -16.96
N SER A 211 -14.88 -3.57 -18.06
CA SER A 211 -14.48 -4.16 -19.34
C SER A 211 -13.07 -4.72 -19.30
N LYS A 212 -12.77 -5.63 -20.23
CA LYS A 212 -11.39 -6.17 -20.38
C LYS A 212 -10.37 -5.06 -20.64
N ALA A 213 -10.75 -4.05 -21.44
CA ALA A 213 -9.91 -2.90 -21.71
C ALA A 213 -9.61 -2.06 -20.45
N GLN A 214 -10.62 -1.80 -19.61
CA GLN A 214 -10.42 -1.11 -18.33
C GLN A 214 -9.51 -1.90 -17.38
N ARG A 215 -9.65 -3.22 -17.33
CA ARG A 215 -8.79 -4.08 -16.52
C ARG A 215 -7.33 -4.04 -16.99
N LEU A 216 -7.11 -4.13 -18.31
CA LEU A 216 -5.77 -4.05 -18.88
C LEU A 216 -5.16 -2.65 -18.68
N ALA A 217 -5.95 -1.60 -18.89
CA ALA A 217 -5.53 -0.22 -18.62
C ALA A 217 -5.20 0.00 -17.14
N CYS A 218 -5.97 -0.60 -16.22
CA CYS A 218 -5.65 -0.60 -14.80
C CYS A 218 -4.30 -1.26 -14.52
N PHE A 219 -4.05 -2.44 -15.10
CA PHE A 219 -2.77 -3.13 -14.93
C PHE A 219 -1.58 -2.25 -15.38
N GLY A 220 -1.66 -1.65 -16.56
CA GLY A 220 -0.62 -0.74 -17.08
C GLY A 220 -0.48 0.53 -16.24
N TYR A 221 -1.59 1.14 -15.84
CA TYR A 221 -1.57 2.31 -14.97
C TYR A 221 -0.90 2.02 -13.61
N LYS A 222 -1.25 0.89 -13.00
CA LYS A 222 -0.63 0.47 -11.74
C LYS A 222 0.85 0.10 -11.92
N ALA A 223 1.23 -0.48 -13.06
CA ALA A 223 2.63 -0.72 -13.40
C ALA A 223 3.44 0.58 -13.40
N ALA A 224 2.93 1.64 -14.00
CA ALA A 224 3.57 2.96 -13.99
C ALA A 224 3.66 3.55 -12.57
N MET A 225 2.61 3.39 -11.76
CA MET A 225 2.63 3.85 -10.36
C MET A 225 3.64 3.08 -9.51
N PHE A 226 3.69 1.75 -9.61
CA PHE A 226 4.68 0.90 -8.92
C PHE A 226 6.09 1.25 -9.35
N TRP A 227 6.29 1.45 -10.65
CA TRP A 227 7.57 1.89 -11.20
C TRP A 227 8.02 3.22 -10.57
N SER A 228 7.13 4.19 -10.50
CA SER A 228 7.42 5.52 -9.92
C SER A 228 7.74 5.43 -8.43
N VAL A 229 6.98 4.66 -7.66
CA VAL A 229 7.25 4.44 -6.22
C VAL A 229 8.58 3.72 -6.03
N GLY A 230 8.85 2.67 -6.80
CA GLY A 230 10.10 1.94 -6.76
C GLY A 230 11.30 2.81 -7.11
N MET A 231 11.18 3.62 -8.17
CA MET A 231 12.22 4.57 -8.58
C MET A 231 12.53 5.57 -7.48
N PHE A 232 11.50 6.22 -6.93
CA PHE A 232 11.67 7.21 -5.87
C PHE A 232 12.26 6.61 -4.59
N ALA A 233 11.72 5.49 -4.14
CA ALA A 233 12.20 4.81 -2.94
C ALA A 233 13.65 4.35 -3.07
N SER A 234 14.01 3.77 -4.22
CA SER A 234 15.38 3.32 -4.47
C SER A 234 16.36 4.49 -4.61
N LEU A 235 16.00 5.56 -5.32
CA LEU A 235 16.81 6.76 -5.40
C LEU A 235 17.10 7.32 -4.01
N LEU A 236 16.06 7.46 -3.19
CA LEU A 236 16.21 7.99 -1.84
C LEU A 236 17.06 7.06 -0.97
N GLY A 237 16.72 5.77 -0.92
CA GLY A 237 17.40 4.81 -0.08
C GLY A 237 18.84 4.58 -0.47
N HIS A 238 19.12 4.35 -1.74
CA HIS A 238 20.47 4.11 -2.22
C HIS A 238 21.37 5.34 -2.10
N SER A 239 20.81 6.55 -2.33
CA SER A 239 21.53 7.81 -2.10
C SER A 239 21.84 8.02 -0.62
N MET A 240 20.89 7.70 0.28
CA MET A 240 21.10 7.79 1.73
C MET A 240 22.19 6.83 2.19
N THR A 241 22.13 5.58 1.76
CA THR A 241 23.16 4.57 2.07
C THR A 241 24.54 5.01 1.59
N LYS A 242 24.63 5.50 0.36
CA LYS A 242 25.89 6.01 -0.19
C LYS A 242 26.43 7.18 0.64
N PHE A 243 25.57 8.15 0.93
CA PHE A 243 25.93 9.32 1.76
C PHE A 243 26.44 8.92 3.15
N LEU A 244 25.75 7.99 3.84
CA LEU A 244 26.15 7.52 5.16
C LEU A 244 27.50 6.77 5.12
N LEU A 245 27.74 5.95 4.11
CA LEU A 245 29.04 5.28 3.92
C LEU A 245 30.17 6.27 3.66
N GLU A 246 29.97 7.22 2.76
CA GLU A 246 30.96 8.26 2.45
C GLU A 246 31.27 9.14 3.67
N SER A 247 30.25 9.49 4.49
CA SER A 247 30.45 10.25 5.72
C SER A 247 31.30 9.53 6.77
N ARG A 248 31.36 8.20 6.71
CA ARG A 248 32.20 7.34 7.55
C ARG A 248 33.55 7.00 6.92
N GLY A 249 33.87 7.58 5.76
CA GLY A 249 35.11 7.32 5.03
C GLY A 249 35.19 5.91 4.42
N ALA A 250 34.05 5.27 4.22
CA ALA A 250 34.01 3.94 3.60
C ALA A 250 34.17 4.05 2.06
N ASP A 251 34.81 3.04 1.45
CA ASP A 251 34.94 2.96 -0.01
C ASP A 251 33.60 2.57 -0.64
N THR A 252 33.01 3.49 -1.40
CA THR A 252 31.76 3.29 -2.12
C THR A 252 31.94 2.91 -3.58
N SER A 253 33.18 2.70 -4.05
CA SER A 253 33.48 2.40 -5.44
C SER A 253 32.87 1.07 -5.95
N LYS A 254 32.55 0.17 -5.03
CA LYS A 254 31.93 -1.14 -5.31
C LYS A 254 30.40 -1.12 -5.24
N LEU A 255 29.80 -0.01 -4.84
CA LEU A 255 28.35 0.13 -4.88
C LEU A 255 27.89 0.28 -6.34
N ALA A 256 26.78 -0.39 -6.65
CA ALA A 256 26.11 -0.14 -7.93
C ALA A 256 25.78 1.35 -8.07
N PRO A 257 25.87 1.93 -9.27
CA PRO A 257 25.47 3.31 -9.50
C PRO A 257 24.03 3.53 -9.03
N VAL A 258 23.79 4.64 -8.30
CA VAL A 258 22.48 4.93 -7.71
C VAL A 258 21.36 4.88 -8.73
N LEU A 259 21.58 5.50 -9.89
CA LEU A 259 20.57 5.56 -10.95
C LEU A 259 20.28 4.18 -11.55
N ASP A 260 21.34 3.41 -11.86
CA ASP A 260 21.19 2.07 -12.48
C ASP A 260 20.44 1.13 -11.54
N ASN A 261 20.82 1.10 -10.26
CA ASN A 261 20.11 0.32 -9.25
C ASN A 261 18.63 0.75 -9.15
N SER A 262 18.38 2.06 -9.15
CA SER A 262 17.02 2.59 -9.00
C SER A 262 16.13 2.29 -10.20
N VAL A 263 16.66 2.37 -11.41
CA VAL A 263 15.94 1.99 -12.64
C VAL A 263 15.59 0.50 -12.63
N GLN A 264 16.53 -0.37 -12.26
CA GLN A 264 16.27 -1.80 -12.21
C GLN A 264 15.29 -2.18 -11.12
N TRP A 265 15.37 -1.53 -9.94
CA TRP A 265 14.36 -1.70 -8.90
C TRP A 265 12.97 -1.24 -9.36
N ALA A 266 12.88 -0.08 -10.02
CA ALA A 266 11.64 0.42 -10.59
C ALA A 266 11.04 -0.53 -11.63
N ASN A 267 11.87 -1.09 -12.52
CA ASN A 267 11.45 -2.09 -13.50
C ASN A 267 10.91 -3.36 -12.82
N PHE A 268 11.59 -3.84 -11.79
CA PHE A 268 11.14 -4.98 -11.00
C PHE A 268 9.81 -4.68 -10.31
N MET A 269 9.64 -3.50 -9.72
CA MET A 269 8.41 -3.07 -9.08
C MET A 269 7.25 -2.96 -10.08
N GLY A 270 7.47 -2.30 -11.22
CA GLY A 270 6.45 -2.10 -12.25
C GLY A 270 6.00 -3.39 -12.93
N LEU A 271 6.87 -4.35 -13.10
CA LEU A 271 6.58 -5.61 -13.79
C LEU A 271 6.25 -6.74 -12.82
N SER A 272 7.24 -7.21 -12.06
CA SER A 272 7.09 -8.38 -11.20
C SER A 272 6.22 -8.12 -9.99
N SER A 273 6.51 -7.06 -9.21
CA SER A 273 5.72 -6.75 -8.02
C SER A 273 4.28 -6.40 -8.39
N ASN A 274 4.07 -5.53 -9.39
CA ASN A 274 2.73 -5.20 -9.85
C ASN A 274 1.91 -6.45 -10.22
N ALA A 275 2.47 -7.38 -11.01
CA ALA A 275 1.78 -8.60 -11.41
C ALA A 275 1.39 -9.45 -10.19
N ARG A 276 2.32 -9.70 -9.28
CA ARG A 276 2.08 -10.50 -8.07
C ARG A 276 1.02 -9.87 -7.17
N TYR A 277 1.11 -8.56 -6.96
CA TYR A 277 0.17 -7.86 -6.11
C TYR A 277 -1.22 -7.73 -6.71
N GLN A 278 -1.34 -7.61 -8.02
CA GLN A 278 -2.63 -7.70 -8.71
C GLN A 278 -3.30 -9.07 -8.47
N LEU A 279 -2.51 -10.15 -8.46
CA LEU A 279 -3.01 -11.49 -8.15
C LEU A 279 -3.42 -11.63 -6.68
N VAL A 280 -2.60 -11.16 -5.75
CA VAL A 280 -2.92 -11.17 -4.29
C VAL A 280 -4.21 -10.40 -4.01
N ASN A 281 -4.33 -9.18 -4.56
CA ASN A 281 -5.54 -8.38 -4.40
C ASN A 281 -6.77 -9.08 -5.00
N GLY A 282 -6.61 -9.67 -6.17
CA GLY A 282 -7.69 -10.43 -6.81
C GLY A 282 -8.11 -11.63 -5.98
N TRP A 283 -7.16 -12.34 -5.41
CA TRP A 283 -7.42 -13.47 -4.52
C TRP A 283 -8.15 -13.00 -3.24
N GLU A 284 -7.69 -11.95 -2.61
CA GLU A 284 -8.31 -11.39 -1.42
C GLU A 284 -9.72 -10.88 -1.66
N ALA A 285 -9.96 -10.22 -2.80
CA ALA A 285 -11.27 -9.70 -3.14
C ALA A 285 -12.31 -10.79 -3.48
N ASN A 286 -11.86 -11.90 -4.08
CA ASN A 286 -12.78 -12.92 -4.62
C ASN A 286 -12.84 -14.20 -3.76
N ILE A 287 -11.80 -14.54 -3.04
CA ILE A 287 -11.69 -15.80 -2.29
C ILE A 287 -11.85 -15.60 -0.78
N VAL A 288 -11.15 -14.63 -0.20
CA VAL A 288 -11.14 -14.42 1.26
C VAL A 288 -12.56 -14.25 1.85
N PRO A 289 -13.47 -13.47 1.25
CA PRO A 289 -14.82 -13.31 1.80
C PRO A 289 -15.62 -14.62 1.89
N ASN A 290 -15.27 -15.62 1.09
CA ASN A 290 -15.92 -16.93 1.03
C ASN A 290 -15.30 -17.96 1.98
N ILE A 291 -14.20 -17.62 2.68
CA ILE A 291 -13.58 -18.51 3.66
C ILE A 291 -14.47 -18.57 4.90
N PRO A 292 -14.93 -19.78 5.30
CA PRO A 292 -15.79 -19.96 6.46
C PRO A 292 -15.04 -19.67 7.77
N GLY A 293 -15.79 -19.35 8.85
CA GLY A 293 -15.21 -19.06 10.17
C GLY A 293 -14.97 -17.60 10.47
N GLY A 294 -15.32 -16.69 9.54
CA GLY A 294 -15.33 -15.24 9.78
C GLY A 294 -13.95 -14.60 9.84
N PHE A 295 -13.81 -13.59 10.67
CA PHE A 295 -12.66 -12.68 10.70
C PHE A 295 -11.30 -13.39 10.84
N TRP A 296 -11.15 -14.30 11.79
CA TRP A 296 -9.83 -14.89 12.09
C TRP A 296 -9.28 -15.80 10.99
N PRO A 297 -10.03 -16.81 10.46
CA PRO A 297 -9.55 -17.61 9.33
C PRO A 297 -9.26 -16.77 8.08
N GLN A 298 -10.10 -15.80 7.79
CA GLN A 298 -9.87 -14.87 6.68
C GLN A 298 -8.59 -14.05 6.85
N THR A 299 -8.34 -13.55 8.05
CA THR A 299 -7.12 -12.78 8.37
C THR A 299 -5.87 -13.65 8.32
N ALA A 300 -5.94 -14.87 8.87
CA ALA A 300 -4.83 -15.83 8.81
C ALA A 300 -4.48 -16.18 7.35
N MET A 301 -5.49 -16.40 6.51
CA MET A 301 -5.25 -16.71 5.10
C MET A 301 -4.70 -15.51 4.32
N THR A 302 -5.18 -14.30 4.61
CA THR A 302 -4.58 -13.06 4.08
C THR A 302 -3.11 -12.97 4.46
N PHE A 303 -2.78 -13.21 5.73
CA PHE A 303 -1.38 -13.20 6.19
C PHE A 303 -0.52 -14.23 5.45
N ILE A 304 -0.99 -15.47 5.32
CA ILE A 304 -0.25 -16.54 4.63
C ILE A 304 0.05 -16.16 3.18
N VAL A 305 -0.96 -15.72 2.44
CA VAL A 305 -0.79 -15.38 1.01
C VAL A 305 0.15 -14.18 0.83
N ARG A 306 0.06 -13.18 1.69
CA ARG A 306 0.96 -12.02 1.66
C ARG A 306 2.37 -12.40 2.03
N PHE A 307 2.56 -13.19 3.08
CA PHE A 307 3.87 -13.69 3.47
C PHE A 307 4.54 -14.48 2.33
N MET A 308 3.79 -15.38 1.68
CA MET A 308 4.30 -16.13 0.51
C MET A 308 4.62 -15.22 -0.68
N ASN A 309 3.83 -14.19 -0.91
CA ASN A 309 4.11 -13.19 -1.93
C ASN A 309 5.40 -12.42 -1.64
N CYS A 310 5.60 -12.01 -0.39
CA CYS A 310 6.80 -11.32 0.08
C CYS A 310 8.04 -12.19 -0.12
N TYR A 311 7.99 -13.40 0.40
CA TYR A 311 9.08 -14.36 0.29
C TYR A 311 9.47 -14.61 -1.17
N SER A 312 8.49 -14.95 -2.02
CA SER A 312 8.76 -15.19 -3.45
C SER A 312 9.25 -13.94 -4.19
N GLY A 313 8.80 -12.77 -3.78
CA GLY A 313 9.29 -11.50 -4.31
C GLY A 313 10.75 -11.25 -3.97
N GLY A 314 11.17 -11.54 -2.73
CA GLY A 314 12.57 -11.45 -2.33
C GLY A 314 13.49 -12.33 -3.14
N GLU A 315 13.11 -13.60 -3.32
CA GLU A 315 13.87 -14.55 -4.16
C GLU A 315 13.95 -14.07 -5.62
N GLN A 316 12.85 -13.58 -6.18
CA GLN A 316 12.81 -13.05 -7.55
C GLN A 316 13.70 -11.82 -7.72
N TRP A 317 13.74 -10.93 -6.73
CA TRP A 317 14.62 -9.76 -6.77
C TRP A 317 16.09 -10.15 -6.75
N ILE A 318 16.50 -11.07 -5.87
CA ILE A 318 17.87 -11.54 -5.78
C ILE A 318 18.31 -12.13 -7.13
N TRP A 319 17.45 -12.96 -7.75
CA TRP A 319 17.72 -13.53 -9.07
C TRP A 319 17.83 -12.43 -10.14
N TYR A 320 16.88 -11.49 -10.17
CA TYR A 320 16.84 -10.39 -11.13
C TYR A 320 18.05 -9.47 -10.99
N ALA A 321 18.41 -9.08 -9.76
CA ALA A 321 19.56 -8.22 -9.50
C ALA A 321 20.88 -8.86 -9.95
N LYS A 322 21.06 -10.16 -9.72
CA LYS A 322 22.21 -10.93 -10.24
C LYS A 322 22.22 -10.96 -11.77
N PHE A 323 21.06 -11.21 -12.38
CA PHE A 323 20.93 -11.22 -13.84
C PHE A 323 21.29 -9.86 -14.47
N MET A 324 20.95 -8.76 -13.80
CA MET A 324 21.26 -7.40 -14.25
C MET A 324 22.67 -6.92 -13.84
N GLY A 325 23.46 -7.75 -13.17
CA GLY A 325 24.82 -7.41 -12.76
C GLY A 325 24.92 -6.36 -11.64
N LEU A 326 23.88 -6.21 -10.84
CA LEU A 326 23.87 -5.28 -9.69
C LEU A 326 24.47 -5.89 -8.42
N GLN A 327 24.66 -7.20 -8.37
CA GLN A 327 25.20 -7.99 -7.27
C GLN A 327 26.22 -9.01 -7.76
#